data_4dc9c4a0db8996515c9a512738339e5c
#
_entry.id   4dc9c4a0db8996515c9a512738339e5c
#
_cell.length_a   1.000
_cell.length_b   1.000
_cell.length_c   1.000
_cell.angle_alpha   90.00
_cell.angle_beta   90.00
_cell.angle_gamma   90.00
#
_symmetry.space_group_name_H-M   'P 1'
#
loop_
_entity.id
_entity.type
_entity.pdbx_description
1 polymer ?
#
loop_
_entity_poly.entity_id
_entity_poly.type
_entity_poly.pdbx_seq_one_letter_code
_entity_poly.pdbx_strand_id
1 'polypeptide(L)'
;RCEMSYRNIFVTGADGFIGSHLTEKLVRLGYNVKALAQYNSFNSYGWLDHLDKSTVGNFEKVLGDIRDQSNINSLSKDADVIFHLASLIGIPYSYIASQSYIDTNVSGTLNLLQAAKNNNVKKIIHTSTSEVYGTAQFVPISESHPLNAQSPYAASKIAADQIAYSFYSSFDLPVAICRPFNTYGPRQSMRAVIPTIILQLLKGID
;
A
#
# COMPACT_ATOMS: atom_id res chain seq x y z
N ARG A 1 20.14 -12.56 -20.44
CA ARG A 1 19.76 -11.52 -19.45
C ARG A 1 18.55 -10.81 -20.03
N CYS A 2 17.38 -11.02 -19.44
CA CYS A 2 16.20 -10.22 -19.76
C CYS A 2 16.53 -8.79 -19.35
N GLU A 3 16.63 -7.86 -20.30
CA GLU A 3 16.76 -6.44 -19.95
C GLU A 3 15.53 -6.04 -19.15
N MET A 4 15.74 -5.57 -17.91
CA MET A 4 14.64 -5.07 -17.09
C MET A 4 14.09 -3.84 -17.79
N SER A 5 12.89 -3.94 -18.34
CA SER A 5 12.20 -2.84 -19.02
C SER A 5 11.75 -1.73 -18.03
N TYR A 6 11.83 -1.98 -16.73
CA TYR A 6 11.46 -1.05 -15.65
C TYR A 6 12.67 -0.83 -14.75
N ARG A 7 12.96 0.43 -14.43
CA ARG A 7 14.07 0.80 -13.54
C ARG A 7 13.62 1.61 -12.33
N ASN A 8 12.69 2.52 -12.52
CA ASN A 8 12.28 3.50 -11.52
C ASN A 8 10.98 3.06 -10.88
N ILE A 9 11.02 2.78 -9.60
CA ILE A 9 9.88 2.27 -8.83
C ILE A 9 9.46 3.31 -7.79
N PHE A 10 8.18 3.67 -7.78
CA PHE A 10 7.58 4.48 -6.73
C PHE A 10 6.75 3.59 -5.80
N VAL A 11 7.04 3.63 -4.50
CA VAL A 11 6.34 2.86 -3.48
C VAL A 11 5.64 3.81 -2.53
N THR A 12 4.31 3.75 -2.45
CA THR A 12 3.54 4.51 -1.45
C THR A 12 3.24 3.64 -0.23
N GLY A 13 3.17 4.23 0.97
CA GLY A 13 3.05 3.47 2.21
C GLY A 13 4.30 2.64 2.52
N ALA A 14 5.45 3.12 2.05
CA ALA A 14 6.73 2.44 2.19
C ALA A 14 7.24 2.39 3.64
N ASP A 15 6.75 3.29 4.49
CA ASP A 15 7.03 3.38 5.93
C ASP A 15 6.36 2.29 6.76
N GLY A 16 5.36 1.61 6.18
CA GLY A 16 4.59 0.56 6.86
C GLY A 16 5.26 -0.81 6.84
N PHE A 17 4.55 -1.80 7.40
CA PHE A 17 4.98 -3.20 7.49
C PHE A 17 5.35 -3.79 6.13
N ILE A 18 4.37 -3.97 5.25
CA ILE A 18 4.59 -4.61 3.94
C ILE A 18 5.46 -3.70 3.05
N GLY A 19 5.18 -2.37 3.06
CA GLY A 19 5.89 -1.41 2.23
C GLY A 19 7.40 -1.37 2.49
N SER A 20 7.82 -1.47 3.74
CA SER A 20 9.25 -1.47 4.09
C SER A 20 9.98 -2.74 3.62
N HIS A 21 9.34 -3.91 3.74
CA HIS A 21 9.89 -5.15 3.19
C HIS A 21 9.97 -5.13 1.67
N LEU A 22 8.93 -4.61 1.01
CA LEU A 22 8.91 -4.46 -0.45
C LEU A 22 10.01 -3.50 -0.92
N THR A 23 10.14 -2.34 -0.27
CA THR A 23 11.19 -1.36 -0.57
C THR A 23 12.57 -2.00 -0.45
N GLU A 24 12.85 -2.67 0.68
CA GLU A 24 14.10 -3.37 0.91
C GLU A 24 14.38 -4.40 -0.21
N LYS A 25 13.40 -5.20 -0.56
CA LYS A 25 13.54 -6.22 -1.61
C LYS A 25 13.83 -5.60 -2.98
N LEU A 26 13.12 -4.55 -3.36
CA LEU A 26 13.30 -3.88 -4.65
C LEU A 26 14.69 -3.25 -4.77
N VAL A 27 15.17 -2.58 -3.71
CA VAL A 27 16.51 -1.99 -3.68
C VAL A 27 17.59 -3.07 -3.82
N ARG A 28 17.46 -4.19 -3.09
CA ARG A 28 18.38 -5.34 -3.20
C ARG A 28 18.39 -5.98 -4.59
N LEU A 29 17.29 -5.87 -5.33
CA LEU A 29 17.19 -6.34 -6.72
C LEU A 29 17.78 -5.34 -7.73
N GLY A 30 18.25 -4.17 -7.28
CA GLY A 30 18.93 -3.17 -8.12
C GLY A 30 18.00 -2.16 -8.79
N TYR A 31 16.74 -2.03 -8.32
CA TYR A 31 15.84 -0.99 -8.80
C TYR A 31 16.15 0.36 -8.15
N ASN A 32 15.90 1.44 -8.88
CA ASN A 32 15.86 2.80 -8.33
C ASN A 32 14.52 2.99 -7.61
N VAL A 33 14.52 3.07 -6.29
CA VAL A 33 13.28 3.14 -5.51
C VAL A 33 13.13 4.52 -4.89
N LYS A 34 11.97 5.15 -5.15
CA LYS A 34 11.46 6.29 -4.42
C LYS A 34 10.39 5.81 -3.45
N ALA A 35 10.64 5.95 -2.16
CA ALA A 35 9.82 5.42 -1.08
C ALA A 35 9.08 6.54 -0.36
N LEU A 36 7.74 6.59 -0.53
CA LEU A 36 6.88 7.59 0.11
C LEU A 36 6.45 7.12 1.49
N ALA A 37 6.82 7.89 2.50
CA ALA A 37 6.33 7.83 3.86
C ALA A 37 5.32 8.95 4.13
N GLN A 38 4.37 8.71 5.04
CA GLN A 38 3.42 9.74 5.43
C GLN A 38 4.13 10.86 6.22
N TYR A 39 3.87 12.12 5.83
CA TYR A 39 4.36 13.28 6.58
C TYR A 39 3.91 13.25 8.04
N ASN A 40 4.83 13.47 8.95
CA ASN A 40 4.57 13.52 10.39
C ASN A 40 5.51 14.51 11.10
N SER A 41 5.11 14.95 12.30
CA SER A 41 5.86 15.92 13.10
C SER A 41 7.11 15.34 13.78
N PHE A 42 7.32 14.02 13.72
CA PHE A 42 8.45 13.35 14.37
C PHE A 42 9.69 13.25 13.46
N ASN A 43 9.63 13.79 12.24
CA ASN A 43 10.67 13.67 11.23
C ASN A 43 11.10 12.19 11.02
N SER A 44 10.14 11.28 11.02
CA SER A 44 10.35 9.85 10.90
C SER A 44 9.84 9.32 9.57
N TYR A 45 10.61 8.42 8.98
CA TYR A 45 10.21 7.62 7.81
C TYR A 45 9.75 6.21 8.22
N GLY A 46 9.29 6.04 9.46
CA GLY A 46 8.79 4.77 9.97
C GLY A 46 9.83 3.66 9.87
N TRP A 47 9.42 2.48 9.39
CA TRP A 47 10.33 1.34 9.27
C TRP A 47 11.49 1.55 8.28
N LEU A 48 11.41 2.55 7.38
CA LEU A 48 12.52 2.87 6.48
C LEU A 48 13.75 3.43 7.21
N ASP A 49 13.58 3.98 8.42
CA ASP A 49 14.71 4.48 9.23
C ASP A 49 15.53 3.35 9.86
N HIS A 50 14.92 2.16 9.96
CA HIS A 50 15.55 0.97 10.53
C HIS A 50 16.18 0.05 9.47
N LEU A 51 16.10 0.41 8.18
CA LEU A 51 16.76 -0.35 7.13
C LEU A 51 18.27 -0.07 7.13
N ASP A 52 19.07 -1.13 7.22
CA ASP A 52 20.51 -1.02 7.16
C ASP A 52 20.97 -0.66 5.75
N LYS A 53 21.48 0.57 5.58
CA LYS A 53 21.96 1.07 4.30
C LYS A 53 23.11 0.27 3.73
N SER A 54 23.94 -0.35 4.58
CA SER A 54 25.08 -1.15 4.13
C SER A 54 24.62 -2.46 3.44
N THR A 55 23.46 -2.98 3.83
CA THR A 55 22.91 -4.24 3.30
C THR A 55 21.79 -4.01 2.28
N VAL A 56 21.07 -2.91 2.37
CA VAL A 56 19.94 -2.59 1.48
C VAL A 56 20.39 -1.80 0.26
N GLY A 57 21.34 -0.89 0.41
CA GLY A 57 21.74 0.07 -0.63
C GLY A 57 21.02 1.41 -0.50
N ASN A 58 21.22 2.25 -1.51
CA ASN A 58 20.65 3.59 -1.52
C ASN A 58 19.28 3.62 -2.20
N PHE A 59 18.34 4.35 -1.61
CA PHE A 59 17.03 4.67 -2.18
C PHE A 59 16.59 6.06 -1.73
N GLU A 60 15.67 6.66 -2.47
CA GLU A 60 15.15 7.99 -2.16
C GLU A 60 13.99 7.86 -1.17
N LYS A 61 14.12 8.49 0.02
CA LYS A 61 13.02 8.62 0.98
C LYS A 61 12.35 9.98 0.79
N VAL A 62 11.03 9.99 0.63
CA VAL A 62 10.24 11.22 0.50
C VAL A 62 9.09 11.21 1.49
N LEU A 63 8.73 12.41 1.97
CA LEU A 63 7.55 12.62 2.81
C LEU A 63 6.43 13.22 1.97
N GLY A 64 5.20 12.80 2.22
CA GLY A 64 4.03 13.36 1.55
C GLY A 64 2.74 12.76 2.07
N ASP A 65 1.65 13.15 1.43
CA ASP A 65 0.31 12.66 1.74
C ASP A 65 -0.38 12.21 0.45
N ILE A 66 -0.90 10.99 0.45
CA ILE A 66 -1.59 10.43 -0.73
C ILE A 66 -2.84 11.24 -1.11
N ARG A 67 -3.39 12.01 -0.18
CA ARG A 67 -4.55 12.88 -0.40
C ARG A 67 -4.21 14.17 -1.15
N ASP A 68 -2.93 14.53 -1.21
CA ASP A 68 -2.46 15.70 -1.97
C ASP A 68 -2.13 15.31 -3.42
N GLN A 69 -3.07 15.61 -4.32
CA GLN A 69 -2.97 15.29 -5.73
C GLN A 69 -1.73 15.91 -6.39
N SER A 70 -1.42 17.16 -6.09
CA SER A 70 -0.32 17.88 -6.73
C SER A 70 1.03 17.31 -6.29
N ASN A 71 1.16 16.99 -5.01
CA ASN A 71 2.35 16.35 -4.45
C ASN A 71 2.57 14.95 -5.06
N ILE A 72 1.53 14.12 -5.09
CA ILE A 72 1.63 12.77 -5.67
C ILE A 72 1.92 12.81 -7.17
N ASN A 73 1.33 13.73 -7.91
CA ASN A 73 1.64 13.92 -9.33
C ASN A 73 3.12 14.29 -9.55
N SER A 74 3.69 15.12 -8.69
CA SER A 74 5.11 15.50 -8.75
C SER A 74 6.02 14.32 -8.35
N LEU A 75 5.70 13.62 -7.26
CA LEU A 75 6.53 12.52 -6.73
C LEU A 75 6.55 11.29 -7.64
N SER A 76 5.45 11.02 -8.36
CA SER A 76 5.36 9.89 -9.30
C SER A 76 5.96 10.16 -10.67
N LYS A 77 6.45 11.38 -10.92
CA LYS A 77 7.16 11.72 -12.14
C LYS A 77 8.36 10.79 -12.33
N ASP A 78 8.57 10.34 -13.55
CA ASP A 78 9.64 9.42 -13.96
C ASP A 78 9.52 7.97 -13.38
N ALA A 79 8.44 7.64 -12.67
CA ALA A 79 8.20 6.27 -12.24
C ALA A 79 7.77 5.38 -13.42
N ASP A 80 8.46 4.25 -13.60
CA ASP A 80 8.02 3.20 -14.51
C ASP A 80 6.90 2.36 -13.90
N VAL A 81 7.03 2.03 -12.61
CA VAL A 81 6.09 1.19 -11.86
C VAL A 81 5.74 1.84 -10.54
N ILE A 82 4.48 1.78 -10.18
CA ILE A 82 4.00 2.20 -8.86
C ILE A 82 3.47 0.99 -8.09
N PHE A 83 3.98 0.81 -6.87
CA PHE A 83 3.37 -0.05 -5.86
C PHE A 83 2.60 0.81 -4.88
N HIS A 84 1.27 0.69 -4.91
CA HIS A 84 0.39 1.48 -4.07
C HIS A 84 -0.05 0.71 -2.83
N LEU A 85 0.58 1.02 -1.69
CA LEU A 85 0.28 0.41 -0.39
C LEU A 85 -0.23 1.43 0.64
N ALA A 86 -0.12 2.73 0.37
CA ALA A 86 -0.62 3.76 1.27
C ALA A 86 -2.12 3.60 1.50
N SER A 87 -2.51 3.29 2.75
CA SER A 87 -3.90 3.00 3.11
C SER A 87 -4.08 3.05 4.63
N LEU A 88 -5.23 3.47 5.10
CA LEU A 88 -5.68 3.19 6.47
C LEU A 88 -6.27 1.78 6.50
N ILE A 89 -5.80 0.94 7.43
CA ILE A 89 -6.11 -0.51 7.45
C ILE A 89 -6.80 -1.02 8.72
N GLY A 90 -6.82 -0.24 9.80
CA GLY A 90 -7.37 -0.67 11.08
C GLY A 90 -8.90 -0.77 11.08
N ILE A 91 -9.48 -1.97 10.99
CA ILE A 91 -10.95 -2.15 10.99
C ILE A 91 -11.62 -1.45 12.17
N PRO A 92 -11.18 -1.61 13.45
CA PRO A 92 -11.83 -0.92 14.56
C PRO A 92 -11.81 0.60 14.46
N TYR A 93 -10.72 1.18 13.94
CA TYR A 93 -10.62 2.62 13.74
C TYR A 93 -11.53 3.12 12.62
N SER A 94 -11.84 2.27 11.63
CA SER A 94 -12.75 2.65 10.54
C SER A 94 -14.18 2.94 11.01
N TYR A 95 -14.60 2.37 12.15
CA TYR A 95 -15.91 2.67 12.76
C TYR A 95 -15.95 4.05 13.42
N ILE A 96 -14.80 4.57 13.84
CA ILE A 96 -14.69 5.87 14.52
C ILE A 96 -14.42 6.99 13.52
N ALA A 97 -13.59 6.74 12.52
CA ALA A 97 -13.07 7.73 11.58
C ALA A 97 -13.32 7.34 10.12
N SER A 98 -14.55 6.94 9.78
CA SER A 98 -14.90 6.43 8.44
C SER A 98 -14.54 7.41 7.33
N GLN A 99 -14.71 8.73 7.55
CA GLN A 99 -14.36 9.76 6.56
C GLN A 99 -12.87 9.70 6.20
N SER A 100 -11.99 9.51 7.19
CA SER A 100 -10.55 9.39 6.93
C SER A 100 -10.21 8.21 6.02
N TYR A 101 -11.00 7.12 6.07
CA TYR A 101 -10.84 5.97 5.17
C TYR A 101 -11.28 6.30 3.75
N ILE A 102 -12.34 7.06 3.56
CA ILE A 102 -12.74 7.53 2.23
C ILE A 102 -11.66 8.48 1.67
N ASP A 103 -11.22 9.44 2.45
CA ASP A 103 -10.24 10.43 2.01
C ASP A 103 -8.89 9.79 1.64
N THR A 104 -8.44 8.83 2.46
CA THR A 104 -7.14 8.17 2.23
C THR A 104 -7.23 7.05 1.19
N ASN A 105 -8.15 6.09 1.41
CA ASN A 105 -8.17 4.87 0.61
C ASN A 105 -8.83 5.08 -0.75
N VAL A 106 -9.87 5.92 -0.84
CA VAL A 106 -10.61 6.15 -2.08
C VAL A 106 -10.03 7.35 -2.83
N SER A 107 -10.07 8.55 -2.21
CA SER A 107 -9.56 9.76 -2.85
C SER A 107 -8.05 9.70 -3.08
N GLY A 108 -7.28 9.16 -2.13
CA GLY A 108 -5.86 8.94 -2.29
C GLY A 108 -5.51 8.00 -3.44
N THR A 109 -6.27 6.90 -3.60
CA THR A 109 -6.11 5.99 -4.75
C THR A 109 -6.46 6.71 -6.06
N LEU A 110 -7.54 7.49 -6.10
CA LEU A 110 -7.90 8.28 -7.28
C LEU A 110 -6.78 9.26 -7.66
N ASN A 111 -6.22 9.99 -6.70
CA ASN A 111 -5.11 10.91 -6.92
C ASN A 111 -3.91 10.21 -7.56
N LEU A 112 -3.56 9.03 -7.04
CA LEU A 112 -2.46 8.23 -7.58
C LEU A 112 -2.72 7.76 -9.02
N LEU A 113 -3.92 7.27 -9.30
CA LEU A 113 -4.29 6.80 -10.64
C LEU A 113 -4.27 7.94 -11.66
N GLN A 114 -4.75 9.13 -11.28
CA GLN A 114 -4.67 10.32 -12.12
C GLN A 114 -3.20 10.74 -12.37
N ALA A 115 -2.39 10.73 -11.31
CA ALA A 115 -0.96 11.03 -11.44
C ALA A 115 -0.24 10.01 -12.34
N ALA A 116 -0.53 8.73 -12.17
CA ALA A 116 0.03 7.67 -12.99
C ALA A 116 -0.35 7.81 -14.47
N LYS A 117 -1.61 8.17 -14.76
CA LYS A 117 -2.07 8.47 -16.11
C LYS A 117 -1.34 9.68 -16.70
N ASN A 118 -1.24 10.78 -15.96
CA ASN A 118 -0.57 12.00 -16.40
C ASN A 118 0.92 11.79 -16.70
N ASN A 119 1.57 10.94 -15.90
CA ASN A 119 3.01 10.64 -15.98
C ASN A 119 3.33 9.43 -16.88
N ASN A 120 2.35 8.85 -17.57
CA ASN A 120 2.50 7.68 -18.44
C ASN A 120 3.18 6.48 -17.74
N VAL A 121 2.80 6.21 -16.50
CA VAL A 121 3.32 5.08 -15.72
C VAL A 121 2.98 3.77 -16.42
N LYS A 122 3.96 2.89 -16.55
CA LYS A 122 3.85 1.64 -17.32
C LYS A 122 3.14 0.51 -16.59
N LYS A 123 3.12 0.54 -15.25
CA LYS A 123 2.46 -0.49 -14.44
C LYS A 123 2.11 0.04 -13.05
N ILE A 124 0.94 -0.33 -12.56
CA ILE A 124 0.50 -0.04 -11.19
C ILE A 124 0.11 -1.35 -10.53
N ILE A 125 0.62 -1.57 -9.34
CA ILE A 125 0.18 -2.65 -8.45
C ILE A 125 -0.59 -2.01 -7.31
N HIS A 126 -1.91 -2.09 -7.36
CA HIS A 126 -2.80 -1.61 -6.31
C HIS A 126 -2.98 -2.69 -5.25
N THR A 127 -2.57 -2.41 -4.02
CA THR A 127 -2.72 -3.35 -2.91
C THR A 127 -4.09 -3.17 -2.25
N SER A 128 -4.94 -4.17 -2.40
CA SER A 128 -6.24 -4.30 -1.78
C SER A 128 -6.16 -5.20 -0.53
N THR A 129 -7.19 -5.99 -0.27
CA THR A 129 -7.29 -6.87 0.90
C THR A 129 -8.29 -8.00 0.63
N SER A 130 -8.15 -9.13 1.34
CA SER A 130 -9.17 -10.18 1.37
C SER A 130 -10.48 -9.75 2.04
N GLU A 131 -10.46 -8.70 2.86
CA GLU A 131 -11.66 -8.15 3.54
C GLU A 131 -12.74 -7.67 2.56
N VAL A 132 -12.38 -7.41 1.29
CA VAL A 132 -13.34 -7.06 0.23
C VAL A 132 -14.33 -8.17 -0.06
N TYR A 133 -14.00 -9.42 0.25
CA TYR A 133 -14.87 -10.57 0.03
C TYR A 133 -15.90 -10.78 1.17
N GLY A 134 -15.61 -10.25 2.37
CA GLY A 134 -16.44 -10.49 3.55
C GLY A 134 -16.46 -11.98 3.96
N THR A 135 -17.57 -12.44 4.49
CA THR A 135 -17.75 -13.86 4.83
C THR A 135 -17.75 -14.71 3.57
N ALA A 136 -16.93 -15.76 3.56
CA ALA A 136 -16.83 -16.66 2.42
C ALA A 136 -18.19 -17.33 2.11
N GLN A 137 -18.65 -17.20 0.87
CA GLN A 137 -19.82 -17.87 0.36
C GLN A 137 -19.48 -19.27 -0.19
N PHE A 138 -18.25 -19.44 -0.63
CA PHE A 138 -17.67 -20.71 -1.05
C PHE A 138 -16.16 -20.70 -0.84
N VAL A 139 -15.56 -21.88 -0.73
CA VAL A 139 -14.12 -22.08 -0.57
C VAL A 139 -13.61 -23.08 -1.60
N PRO A 140 -12.40 -22.89 -2.15
CA PRO A 140 -11.50 -21.77 -1.93
C PRO A 140 -12.05 -20.46 -2.49
N ILE A 141 -11.70 -19.33 -1.85
CA ILE A 141 -12.05 -17.99 -2.35
C ILE A 141 -11.17 -17.69 -3.57
N SER A 142 -11.78 -17.47 -4.71
CA SER A 142 -11.12 -17.03 -5.95
C SER A 142 -11.31 -15.53 -6.18
N GLU A 143 -10.62 -14.97 -7.16
CA GLU A 143 -10.76 -13.54 -7.53
C GLU A 143 -12.17 -13.20 -8.05
N SER A 144 -12.95 -14.20 -8.51
CA SER A 144 -14.33 -14.03 -8.95
C SER A 144 -15.36 -14.08 -7.81
N HIS A 145 -14.91 -14.33 -6.56
CA HIS A 145 -15.81 -14.33 -5.41
C HIS A 145 -16.51 -12.96 -5.28
N PRO A 146 -17.82 -12.93 -4.95
CA PRO A 146 -18.54 -11.67 -4.77
C PRO A 146 -17.89 -10.76 -3.73
N LEU A 147 -17.90 -9.46 -4.00
CA LEU A 147 -17.44 -8.44 -3.06
C LEU A 147 -18.54 -8.09 -2.08
N ASN A 148 -18.26 -8.14 -0.78
CA ASN A 148 -19.22 -7.90 0.28
C ASN A 148 -18.58 -7.18 1.46
N ALA A 149 -18.69 -5.86 1.49
CA ALA A 149 -18.12 -5.04 2.55
C ALA A 149 -18.84 -5.26 3.89
N GLN A 150 -18.09 -5.64 4.91
CA GLN A 150 -18.59 -5.81 6.29
C GLN A 150 -18.03 -4.77 7.27
N SER A 151 -17.31 -3.77 6.77
CA SER A 151 -16.79 -2.65 7.54
C SER A 151 -16.60 -1.42 6.65
N PRO A 152 -16.52 -0.18 7.21
CA PRO A 152 -16.13 1.01 6.45
C PRO A 152 -14.76 0.86 5.77
N TYR A 153 -13.81 0.17 6.41
CA TYR A 153 -12.54 -0.20 5.80
C TYR A 153 -12.73 -1.03 4.53
N ALA A 154 -13.44 -2.16 4.64
CA ALA A 154 -13.70 -3.03 3.49
C ALA A 154 -14.42 -2.28 2.36
N ALA A 155 -15.42 -1.45 2.70
CA ALA A 155 -16.14 -0.62 1.73
C ALA A 155 -15.18 0.35 1.01
N SER A 156 -14.29 1.02 1.73
CA SER A 156 -13.30 1.91 1.14
C SER A 156 -12.32 1.19 0.20
N LYS A 157 -11.94 -0.05 0.53
CA LYS A 157 -11.06 -0.87 -0.32
C LYS A 157 -11.78 -1.38 -1.56
N ILE A 158 -13.06 -1.79 -1.45
CA ILE A 158 -13.87 -2.13 -2.62
C ILE A 158 -14.02 -0.92 -3.55
N ALA A 159 -14.29 0.27 -3.01
CA ALA A 159 -14.38 1.48 -3.81
C ALA A 159 -13.06 1.79 -4.52
N ALA A 160 -11.93 1.67 -3.83
CA ALA A 160 -10.60 1.85 -4.41
C ALA A 160 -10.32 0.82 -5.53
N ASP A 161 -10.68 -0.45 -5.33
CA ASP A 161 -10.56 -1.51 -6.35
C ASP A 161 -11.38 -1.16 -7.61
N GLN A 162 -12.62 -0.70 -7.43
CA GLN A 162 -13.50 -0.35 -8.55
C GLN A 162 -12.99 0.88 -9.31
N ILE A 163 -12.44 1.89 -8.61
CA ILE A 163 -11.80 3.04 -9.26
C ILE A 163 -10.57 2.57 -10.04
N ALA A 164 -9.72 1.73 -9.45
CA ALA A 164 -8.54 1.19 -10.11
C ALA A 164 -8.92 0.41 -11.38
N TYR A 165 -9.94 -0.45 -11.30
CA TYR A 165 -10.47 -1.19 -12.44
C TYR A 165 -11.06 -0.26 -13.51
N SER A 166 -11.77 0.80 -13.13
CA SER A 166 -12.32 1.77 -14.09
C SER A 166 -11.24 2.51 -14.88
N PHE A 167 -10.10 2.81 -14.25
CA PHE A 167 -8.97 3.42 -14.95
C PHE A 167 -8.32 2.46 -15.95
N TYR A 168 -8.26 1.17 -15.62
CA TYR A 168 -7.84 0.15 -16.58
C TYR A 168 -8.79 0.07 -17.78
N SER A 169 -10.10 -0.06 -17.53
CA SER A 169 -11.09 -0.28 -18.59
C SER A 169 -11.38 0.96 -19.44
N SER A 170 -11.24 2.18 -18.88
CA SER A 170 -11.59 3.43 -19.57
C SER A 170 -10.40 4.17 -20.16
N PHE A 171 -9.21 3.96 -19.63
CA PHE A 171 -8.01 4.71 -20.02
C PHE A 171 -6.83 3.82 -20.39
N ASP A 172 -7.02 2.49 -20.45
CA ASP A 172 -5.96 1.51 -20.72
C ASP A 172 -4.77 1.62 -19.74
N LEU A 173 -5.01 2.16 -18.52
CA LEU A 173 -3.96 2.29 -17.53
C LEU A 173 -3.61 0.89 -16.98
N PRO A 174 -2.35 0.44 -17.08
CA PRO A 174 -1.98 -0.94 -16.74
C PRO A 174 -2.00 -1.20 -15.22
N VAL A 175 -3.17 -1.46 -14.66
CA VAL A 175 -3.36 -1.73 -13.22
C VAL A 175 -3.50 -3.23 -12.97
N ALA A 176 -2.82 -3.72 -11.93
CA ALA A 176 -3.08 -5.03 -11.34
C ALA A 176 -3.53 -4.83 -9.88
N ILE A 177 -4.60 -5.51 -9.48
CA ILE A 177 -5.12 -5.46 -8.11
C ILE A 177 -4.61 -6.71 -7.38
N CYS A 178 -3.89 -6.50 -6.27
CA CYS A 178 -3.39 -7.56 -5.40
C CYS A 178 -4.21 -7.59 -4.12
N ARG A 179 -4.82 -8.73 -3.78
CA ARG A 179 -5.63 -8.92 -2.58
C ARG A 179 -4.96 -9.91 -1.64
N PRO A 180 -4.00 -9.47 -0.81
CA PRO A 180 -3.35 -10.35 0.15
C PRO A 180 -4.36 -10.79 1.21
N PHE A 181 -4.23 -12.05 1.64
CA PHE A 181 -4.88 -12.57 2.83
C PHE A 181 -4.04 -12.20 4.06
N ASN A 182 -4.40 -12.73 5.23
CA ASN A 182 -3.74 -12.39 6.48
C ASN A 182 -2.22 -12.58 6.39
N THR A 183 -1.50 -11.50 6.59
CA THR A 183 -0.05 -11.44 6.50
C THR A 183 0.52 -11.13 7.88
N TYR A 184 1.59 -11.82 8.29
CA TYR A 184 2.27 -11.60 9.55
C TYR A 184 3.79 -11.61 9.35
N GLY A 185 4.52 -11.02 10.29
CA GLY A 185 5.97 -11.01 10.25
C GLY A 185 6.60 -9.83 11.00
N PRO A 186 7.94 -9.70 10.94
CA PRO A 186 8.66 -8.58 11.52
C PRO A 186 8.12 -7.24 11.00
N ARG A 187 8.18 -6.17 11.78
CA ARG A 187 7.68 -4.82 11.48
C ARG A 187 6.15 -4.71 11.45
N GLN A 188 5.41 -5.78 11.76
CA GLN A 188 3.96 -5.70 11.86
C GLN A 188 3.53 -4.78 13.00
N SER A 189 2.36 -4.11 12.83
CA SER A 189 1.81 -3.23 13.86
C SER A 189 1.61 -3.95 15.19
N MET A 190 2.00 -3.30 16.28
CA MET A 190 1.80 -3.80 17.64
C MET A 190 0.32 -3.93 18.04
N ARG A 191 -0.60 -3.44 17.21
CA ARG A 191 -2.06 -3.62 17.38
C ARG A 191 -2.58 -4.90 16.74
N ALA A 192 -1.75 -5.60 15.95
CA ALA A 192 -2.11 -6.88 15.35
C ALA A 192 -2.07 -8.00 16.42
N VAL A 193 -2.92 -9.02 16.25
CA VAL A 193 -3.13 -10.07 17.25
C VAL A 193 -1.82 -10.82 17.61
N ILE A 194 -1.02 -11.22 16.62
CA ILE A 194 0.21 -11.97 16.85
C ILE A 194 1.24 -11.15 17.64
N PRO A 195 1.63 -9.92 17.24
CA PRO A 195 2.51 -9.08 18.04
C PRO A 195 1.96 -8.77 19.43
N THR A 196 0.65 -8.55 19.57
CA THR A 196 0.01 -8.32 20.88
C THR A 196 0.20 -9.50 21.81
N ILE A 197 -0.10 -10.72 21.35
CA ILE A 197 0.05 -11.95 22.16
C ILE A 197 1.53 -12.16 22.54
N ILE A 198 2.45 -12.02 21.60
CA ILE A 198 3.89 -12.15 21.87
C ILE A 198 4.32 -11.17 22.97
N LEU A 199 3.89 -9.91 22.89
CA LEU A 199 4.23 -8.90 23.90
C LEU A 199 3.63 -9.20 25.26
N GLN A 200 2.38 -9.66 25.33
CA GLN A 200 1.74 -10.06 26.58
C GLN A 200 2.50 -11.20 27.23
N LEU A 201 2.82 -12.24 26.47
CA LEU A 201 3.61 -13.38 26.96
C LEU A 201 4.99 -12.95 27.48
N LEU A 202 5.70 -12.07 26.73
CA LEU A 202 7.01 -11.57 27.16
C LEU A 202 6.94 -10.69 28.41
N LYS A 203 5.81 -10.04 28.67
CA LYS A 203 5.59 -9.21 29.86
C LYS A 203 4.97 -9.98 31.03
N GLY A 204 4.65 -11.26 30.87
CA GLY A 204 3.95 -12.06 31.86
C GLY A 204 2.56 -11.54 32.20
N ILE A 205 1.87 -10.99 31.19
CA ILE A 205 0.48 -10.50 31.29
C ILE A 205 -0.40 -11.57 30.65
N ASP A 206 -1.36 -12.09 31.40
CA ASP A 206 -2.36 -13.05 30.95
C ASP A 206 -3.49 -12.35 30.13
#